data_fb38fb21d0031954537da1cbb8cc6b65
#
_entry.id   fb38fb21d0031954537da1cbb8cc6b65
#
_cell.length_a   1.000
_cell.length_b   1.000
_cell.length_c   1.000
_cell.angle_alpha   90.00
_cell.angle_beta   90.00
_cell.angle_gamma   90.00
#
_symmetry.space_group_name_H-M   'P 1'
#
loop_
_entity.id
_entity.type
_entity.pdbx_description
1 polymer ?
#
loop_
_entity_poly.entity_id
_entity_poly.type
_entity_poly.pdbx_seq_one_letter_code
_entity_poly.pdbx_strand_id
1 'polypeptide(L)'
;MDSLSLILDDMHFDGVVFASTHNTAPWSWQLATPGLACFHIVTSGQAWLIREGHEPLLMQTGDLFVLPAGTLHRIQDKPHSMAVPQDLLPVMATSELRVHQQGPVSEPGSPSCHLISTHARFDVDMAAPLIAALPPLMQVRGLGEAPAPWLAIGLQFLAQEVVVPRPAHQAIINRLGDILFMECIREYVESVPEGSGNWLAALKDRALSSALACIHREPHRAWTVPELAQQACLS
;
A
#
# COMPACT_ATOMS: atom_id res chain seq x y z
N MET A 1 -15.36 2.26 20.25
CA MET A 1 -14.30 2.34 19.25
C MET A 1 -13.88 0.90 19.01
N ASP A 2 -13.90 0.42 17.80
CA ASP A 2 -13.49 -0.95 17.47
C ASP A 2 -11.96 -1.08 17.57
N SER A 3 -11.48 -2.32 17.69
CA SER A 3 -10.04 -2.57 17.92
C SER A 3 -9.17 -2.23 16.72
N LEU A 4 -9.69 -2.37 15.48
CA LEU A 4 -8.95 -1.97 14.30
C LEU A 4 -8.74 -0.45 14.28
N SER A 5 -9.78 0.32 14.61
CA SER A 5 -9.66 1.78 14.75
C SER A 5 -8.63 2.17 15.80
N LEU A 6 -8.56 1.48 16.95
CA LEU A 6 -7.55 1.76 17.98
C LEU A 6 -6.12 1.48 17.50
N ILE A 7 -5.94 0.41 16.70
CA ILE A 7 -4.63 0.04 16.16
C ILE A 7 -4.17 1.03 15.09
N LEU A 8 -5.12 1.52 14.27
CA LEU A 8 -4.80 2.39 13.13
C LEU A 8 -4.77 3.87 13.49
N ASP A 9 -5.36 4.28 14.62
CA ASP A 9 -5.47 5.70 15.04
C ASP A 9 -4.08 6.34 15.30
N ASP A 10 -3.15 5.54 15.80
CA ASP A 10 -1.76 5.96 16.07
C ASP A 10 -0.83 5.76 14.85
N MET A 11 -1.35 5.19 13.74
CA MET A 11 -0.54 4.92 12.56
C MET A 11 -0.63 6.07 11.56
N HIS A 12 0.48 6.76 11.40
CA HIS A 12 0.61 7.82 10.42
C HIS A 12 1.82 7.61 9.53
N PHE A 13 1.65 7.92 8.26
CA PHE A 13 2.78 8.02 7.35
C PHE A 13 3.53 9.33 7.58
N ASP A 14 4.84 9.20 7.65
CA ASP A 14 5.76 10.32 7.61
C ASP A 14 6.60 10.27 6.34
N GLY A 15 6.78 11.43 5.72
CA GLY A 15 7.65 11.58 4.56
C GLY A 15 7.21 10.75 3.35
N VAL A 16 5.93 10.76 3.01
CA VAL A 16 5.45 10.14 1.75
C VAL A 16 6.14 10.79 0.57
N VAL A 17 6.88 9.98 -0.17
CA VAL A 17 7.56 10.39 -1.40
C VAL A 17 6.96 9.61 -2.57
N PHE A 18 6.76 10.28 -3.69
CA PHE A 18 6.16 9.64 -4.86
C PHE A 18 6.83 10.01 -6.16
N ALA A 19 6.66 9.15 -7.16
CA ALA A 19 7.01 9.41 -8.54
C ALA A 19 5.80 9.14 -9.43
N SER A 20 5.61 10.02 -10.39
CA SER A 20 4.67 9.83 -11.50
C SER A 20 5.47 9.55 -12.75
N THR A 21 5.26 8.38 -13.38
CA THR A 21 6.03 7.96 -14.54
C THR A 21 5.11 7.62 -15.70
N HIS A 22 5.45 8.15 -16.88
CA HIS A 22 4.86 7.77 -18.16
C HIS A 22 5.84 6.86 -18.90
N ASN A 23 5.45 5.63 -19.11
CA ASN A 23 6.34 4.58 -19.57
C ASN A 23 5.90 4.06 -20.94
N THR A 24 6.82 4.04 -21.90
CA THR A 24 6.60 3.46 -23.23
C THR A 24 7.47 2.22 -23.39
N ALA A 25 6.87 1.09 -23.78
CA ALA A 25 7.60 -0.18 -23.92
C ALA A 25 8.78 -0.08 -24.93
N PRO A 26 9.95 -0.71 -24.65
CA PRO A 26 10.24 -1.52 -23.46
C PRO A 26 10.69 -0.67 -22.25
N TRP A 27 10.21 -0.99 -21.05
CA TRP A 27 10.60 -0.31 -19.82
C TRP A 27 10.60 -1.25 -18.61
N SER A 28 11.41 -0.92 -17.60
CA SER A 28 11.45 -1.64 -16.32
C SER A 28 11.96 -0.71 -15.20
N TRP A 29 11.20 -0.60 -14.13
CA TRP A 29 11.59 0.04 -12.89
C TRP A 29 11.92 -1.00 -11.83
N GLN A 30 12.94 -0.74 -11.03
CA GLN A 30 13.28 -1.52 -9.84
C GLN A 30 13.18 -0.64 -8.60
N LEU A 31 12.64 -1.20 -7.53
CA LEU A 31 12.53 -0.51 -6.24
C LEU A 31 12.81 -1.46 -5.10
N ALA A 32 13.59 -0.99 -4.13
CA ALA A 32 13.81 -1.63 -2.84
C ALA A 32 13.86 -0.57 -1.76
N THR A 33 12.92 -0.59 -0.83
CA THR A 33 12.82 0.37 0.27
C THR A 33 12.62 -0.38 1.59
N PRO A 34 13.62 -1.14 2.07
CA PRO A 34 13.46 -1.97 3.26
C PRO A 34 12.95 -1.14 4.45
N GLY A 35 11.87 -1.60 5.07
CA GLY A 35 11.23 -0.93 6.21
C GLY A 35 10.33 0.27 5.85
N LEU A 36 10.15 0.57 4.56
CA LEU A 36 9.17 1.56 4.10
C LEU A 36 8.05 0.86 3.33
N ALA A 37 6.81 1.26 3.53
CA ALA A 37 5.73 0.75 2.70
C ALA A 37 5.80 1.36 1.30
N CYS A 38 5.62 0.52 0.28
CA CYS A 38 5.54 0.95 -1.11
C CYS A 38 4.13 0.75 -1.64
N PHE A 39 3.67 1.72 -2.44
CA PHE A 39 2.40 1.67 -3.13
C PHE A 39 2.62 1.90 -4.61
N HIS A 40 1.93 1.16 -5.45
CA HIS A 40 1.97 1.30 -6.90
C HIS A 40 0.57 1.29 -7.47
N ILE A 41 0.27 2.29 -8.27
CA ILE A 41 -1.05 2.50 -8.86
C ILE A 41 -0.89 2.68 -10.36
N VAL A 42 -1.57 1.87 -11.14
CA VAL A 42 -1.67 2.05 -12.59
C VAL A 42 -2.84 2.97 -12.89
N THR A 43 -2.57 4.18 -13.36
CA THR A 43 -3.62 5.16 -13.70
C THR A 43 -4.06 5.09 -15.15
N SER A 44 -3.21 4.52 -16.03
CA SER A 44 -3.60 4.16 -17.40
C SER A 44 -2.69 3.07 -17.96
N GLY A 45 -3.23 2.23 -18.84
CA GLY A 45 -2.51 1.10 -19.43
C GLY A 45 -2.41 -0.09 -18.50
N GLN A 46 -1.31 -0.82 -18.58
CA GLN A 46 -1.03 -2.00 -17.75
C GLN A 46 0.47 -2.13 -17.48
N ALA A 47 0.80 -2.85 -16.40
CA ALA A 47 2.16 -3.16 -15.99
C ALA A 47 2.21 -4.57 -15.39
N TRP A 48 3.40 -5.06 -15.12
CA TRP A 48 3.64 -6.34 -14.46
C TRP A 48 4.53 -6.14 -13.24
N LEU A 49 4.05 -6.58 -12.09
CA LEU A 49 4.85 -6.66 -10.86
C LEU A 49 5.61 -7.98 -10.84
N ILE A 50 6.93 -7.88 -10.69
CA ILE A 50 7.85 -9.02 -10.64
C ILE A 50 8.53 -9.04 -9.28
N ARG A 51 8.39 -10.17 -8.58
CA ARG A 51 9.10 -10.46 -7.32
C ARG A 51 9.87 -11.76 -7.47
N GLU A 52 11.05 -11.83 -6.88
CA GLU A 52 11.86 -13.04 -6.90
C GLU A 52 11.11 -14.23 -6.26
N GLY A 53 11.16 -15.37 -6.92
CA GLY A 53 10.48 -16.59 -6.46
C GLY A 53 8.96 -16.61 -6.59
N HIS A 54 8.36 -15.61 -7.25
CA HIS A 54 6.91 -15.52 -7.43
C HIS A 54 6.54 -15.34 -8.90
N GLU A 55 5.36 -15.82 -9.26
CA GLU A 55 4.80 -15.57 -10.59
C GLU A 55 4.58 -14.08 -10.84
N PRO A 56 4.83 -13.61 -12.09
CA PRO A 56 4.51 -12.25 -12.49
C PRO A 56 3.03 -11.92 -12.28
N LEU A 57 2.74 -10.75 -11.73
CA LEU A 57 1.38 -10.29 -11.48
C LEU A 57 1.01 -9.12 -12.39
N LEU A 58 -0.09 -9.29 -13.14
CA LEU A 58 -0.63 -8.22 -13.97
C LEU A 58 -1.26 -7.14 -13.10
N MET A 59 -0.87 -5.90 -13.36
CA MET A 59 -1.42 -4.66 -12.82
C MET A 59 -2.20 -3.95 -13.93
N GLN A 60 -3.47 -3.71 -13.71
CA GLN A 60 -4.35 -3.02 -14.67
C GLN A 60 -4.71 -1.62 -14.19
N THR A 61 -5.22 -0.79 -15.07
CA THR A 61 -5.69 0.56 -14.71
C THR A 61 -6.65 0.50 -13.52
N GLY A 62 -6.38 1.32 -12.50
CA GLY A 62 -7.13 1.36 -11.25
C GLY A 62 -6.65 0.41 -10.16
N ASP A 63 -5.77 -0.57 -10.48
CA ASP A 63 -5.24 -1.46 -9.46
C ASP A 63 -4.26 -0.74 -8.53
N LEU A 64 -4.35 -1.03 -7.23
CA LEU A 64 -3.41 -0.62 -6.20
C LEU A 64 -2.69 -1.86 -5.65
N PHE A 65 -1.37 -1.82 -5.67
CA PHE A 65 -0.48 -2.81 -5.08
C PHE A 65 0.29 -2.20 -3.93
N VAL A 66 0.32 -2.88 -2.78
CA VAL A 66 1.03 -2.42 -1.59
C VAL A 66 2.02 -3.49 -1.14
N LEU A 67 3.28 -3.09 -0.96
CA LEU A 67 4.34 -3.90 -0.35
C LEU A 67 4.67 -3.29 1.02
N PRO A 68 4.07 -3.78 2.11
CA PRO A 68 4.18 -3.15 3.43
C PRO A 68 5.61 -3.05 3.96
N ALA A 69 6.47 -4.01 3.62
CA ALA A 69 7.87 -4.06 4.04
C ALA A 69 8.85 -3.50 3.00
N GLY A 70 8.38 -3.00 1.86
CA GLY A 70 9.21 -2.44 0.79
C GLY A 70 10.24 -3.39 0.20
N THR A 71 9.91 -4.67 0.09
CA THR A 71 10.78 -5.70 -0.47
C THR A 71 11.17 -5.41 -1.90
N LEU A 72 12.35 -5.88 -2.32
CA LEU A 72 12.85 -5.72 -3.69
C LEU A 72 11.83 -6.28 -4.70
N HIS A 73 11.47 -5.47 -5.67
CA HIS A 73 10.56 -5.82 -6.75
C HIS A 73 10.85 -5.00 -8.00
N ARG A 74 10.29 -5.43 -9.12
CA ARG A 74 10.31 -4.69 -10.39
C ARG A 74 8.89 -4.48 -10.90
N ILE A 75 8.70 -3.36 -11.59
CA ILE A 75 7.49 -3.08 -12.34
C ILE A 75 7.92 -2.81 -13.78
N GLN A 76 7.29 -3.50 -14.73
CA GLN A 76 7.76 -3.51 -16.11
C GLN A 76 6.63 -3.72 -17.11
N ASP A 77 6.95 -3.50 -18.40
CA ASP A 77 5.99 -3.56 -19.50
C ASP A 77 5.38 -4.95 -19.75
N LYS A 78 6.11 -6.01 -19.49
CA LYS A 78 5.68 -7.41 -19.70
C LYS A 78 6.41 -8.38 -18.78
N PRO A 79 5.93 -9.63 -18.56
CA PRO A 79 6.54 -10.60 -17.64
C PRO A 79 8.03 -10.82 -17.85
N HIS A 80 8.47 -10.80 -19.10
CA HIS A 80 9.88 -10.97 -19.50
C HIS A 80 10.31 -9.76 -20.34
N SER A 81 10.44 -8.59 -19.68
CA SER A 81 10.91 -7.38 -20.35
C SER A 81 12.37 -7.52 -20.78
N MET A 82 12.69 -6.97 -21.96
CA MET A 82 14.06 -6.82 -22.44
C MET A 82 14.72 -5.53 -21.95
N ALA A 83 13.96 -4.67 -21.25
CA ALA A 83 14.50 -3.43 -20.69
C ALA A 83 15.44 -3.72 -19.49
N VAL A 84 16.53 -2.99 -19.42
CA VAL A 84 17.38 -2.98 -18.23
C VAL A 84 16.62 -2.27 -17.12
N PRO A 85 16.45 -2.90 -15.93
CA PRO A 85 15.78 -2.27 -14.81
C PRO A 85 16.49 -0.99 -14.38
N GLN A 86 15.77 0.10 -14.28
CA GLN A 86 16.27 1.37 -13.75
C GLN A 86 15.78 1.55 -12.31
N ASP A 87 16.63 2.12 -11.46
CA ASP A 87 16.26 2.41 -10.09
C ASP A 87 15.25 3.56 -10.05
N LEU A 88 14.10 3.33 -9.37
CA LEU A 88 13.05 4.32 -9.22
C LEU A 88 13.33 5.32 -8.09
N LEU A 89 14.17 4.97 -7.11
CA LEU A 89 14.46 5.85 -5.96
C LEU A 89 14.99 7.23 -6.34
N PRO A 90 15.95 7.38 -7.27
CA PRO A 90 16.41 8.71 -7.69
C PRO A 90 15.28 9.57 -8.28
N VAL A 91 14.32 8.95 -8.98
CA VAL A 91 13.16 9.64 -9.56
C VAL A 91 12.22 10.13 -8.46
N MET A 92 12.01 9.31 -7.42
CA MET A 92 11.20 9.67 -6.26
C MET A 92 11.85 10.74 -5.39
N ALA A 93 13.17 10.76 -5.31
CA ALA A 93 13.93 11.73 -4.51
C ALA A 93 13.95 13.15 -5.12
N THR A 94 13.62 13.30 -6.39
CA THR A 94 13.49 14.63 -6.99
C THR A 94 12.20 15.26 -6.47
N SER A 95 12.33 16.32 -5.65
CA SER A 95 11.20 17.05 -5.06
C SER A 95 10.32 17.80 -6.09
N GLU A 96 10.64 17.66 -7.38
CA GLU A 96 9.86 18.23 -8.45
C GLU A 96 8.82 17.22 -8.93
N LEU A 97 7.56 17.58 -8.80
CA LEU A 97 6.37 16.89 -9.31
C LEU A 97 6.38 16.86 -10.84
N ARG A 98 7.34 16.16 -11.42
CA ARG A 98 7.41 15.98 -12.88
C ARG A 98 7.01 14.56 -13.22
N VAL A 99 6.25 14.44 -14.29
CA VAL A 99 6.02 13.15 -14.94
C VAL A 99 7.34 12.75 -15.61
N HIS A 100 7.98 11.72 -15.07
CA HIS A 100 9.19 11.15 -15.69
C HIS A 100 8.79 10.23 -16.84
N GLN A 101 9.51 10.35 -17.94
CA GLN A 101 9.31 9.49 -19.11
C GLN A 101 10.39 8.40 -19.14
N GLN A 102 9.98 7.16 -19.37
CA GLN A 102 10.87 6.05 -19.61
C GLN A 102 10.48 5.32 -20.90
N GLY A 103 11.50 4.88 -21.63
CA GLY A 103 11.33 4.22 -22.92
C GLY A 103 11.52 5.17 -24.10
N PRO A 104 11.40 4.64 -25.31
CA PRO A 104 11.52 5.44 -26.54
C PRO A 104 10.40 6.49 -26.61
N VAL A 105 10.64 7.54 -27.39
CA VAL A 105 9.58 8.52 -27.71
C VAL A 105 8.42 7.75 -28.31
N SER A 106 7.23 7.93 -27.71
CA SER A 106 6.03 7.20 -28.14
C SER A 106 5.70 7.48 -29.59
N GLU A 107 5.71 6.44 -30.42
CA GLU A 107 5.00 6.48 -31.68
C GLU A 107 3.49 6.40 -31.42
N PRO A 108 2.66 7.04 -32.23
CA PRO A 108 1.21 6.89 -32.09
C PRO A 108 0.78 5.40 -32.10
N GLY A 109 0.16 4.95 -31.01
CA GLY A 109 -0.28 3.55 -30.84
C GLY A 109 0.68 2.63 -30.08
N SER A 110 1.85 3.10 -29.64
CA SER A 110 2.73 2.30 -28.79
C SER A 110 2.08 2.01 -27.42
N PRO A 111 2.21 0.78 -26.89
CA PRO A 111 1.73 0.48 -25.56
C PRO A 111 2.40 1.37 -24.52
N SER A 112 1.62 2.10 -23.78
CA SER A 112 2.10 2.99 -22.71
C SER A 112 1.41 2.70 -21.40
N CYS A 113 2.08 3.02 -20.30
CA CYS A 113 1.56 2.88 -18.94
C CYS A 113 1.89 4.13 -18.14
N HIS A 114 0.89 4.66 -17.46
CA HIS A 114 1.09 5.70 -16.47
C HIS A 114 1.01 5.07 -15.08
N LEU A 115 2.11 5.20 -14.32
CA LEU A 115 2.29 4.59 -13.02
C LEU A 115 2.57 5.69 -11.98
N ILE A 116 1.86 5.65 -10.87
CA ILE A 116 2.19 6.40 -9.66
C ILE A 116 2.77 5.41 -8.67
N SER A 117 4.00 5.68 -8.24
CA SER A 117 4.69 4.88 -7.23
C SER A 117 5.01 5.75 -6.02
N THR A 118 4.80 5.21 -4.83
CA THR A 118 5.11 5.94 -3.60
C THR A 118 5.82 5.03 -2.61
N HIS A 119 6.62 5.61 -1.74
CA HIS A 119 7.03 4.98 -0.49
C HIS A 119 6.81 5.93 0.69
N ALA A 120 6.55 5.33 1.84
CA ALA A 120 6.30 6.05 3.07
C ALA A 120 6.88 5.31 4.26
N ARG A 121 7.31 6.06 5.28
CA ARG A 121 7.71 5.50 6.56
C ARG A 121 6.50 5.44 7.49
N PHE A 122 6.39 4.33 8.22
CA PHE A 122 5.53 4.29 9.39
C PHE A 122 6.28 4.84 10.61
N ASP A 123 5.55 5.39 11.56
CA ASP A 123 6.08 5.55 12.91
C ASP A 123 6.28 4.14 13.51
N VAL A 124 7.56 3.74 13.66
CA VAL A 124 8.00 2.35 13.60
C VAL A 124 7.63 1.53 14.82
N ASP A 125 7.57 2.15 16.00
CA ASP A 125 7.50 1.36 17.24
C ASP A 125 6.13 0.71 17.47
N MET A 126 5.05 1.35 17.01
CA MET A 126 3.69 0.82 17.15
C MET A 126 3.23 0.00 15.94
N ALA A 127 3.79 0.27 14.75
CA ALA A 127 3.38 -0.38 13.51
C ALA A 127 4.03 -1.75 13.26
N ALA A 128 5.18 -2.05 13.86
CA ALA A 128 5.96 -3.25 13.58
C ALA A 128 5.17 -4.56 13.72
N PRO A 129 4.35 -4.79 14.77
CA PRO A 129 3.56 -6.02 14.89
C PRO A 129 2.49 -6.15 13.79
N LEU A 130 1.88 -5.02 13.39
CA LEU A 130 0.90 -5.00 12.32
C LEU A 130 1.55 -5.30 10.97
N ILE A 131 2.64 -4.61 10.63
CA ILE A 131 3.38 -4.84 9.39
C ILE A 131 3.85 -6.29 9.27
N ALA A 132 4.32 -6.89 10.37
CA ALA A 132 4.72 -8.30 10.41
C ALA A 132 3.57 -9.29 10.17
N ALA A 133 2.33 -8.89 10.47
CA ALA A 133 1.13 -9.70 10.26
C ALA A 133 0.53 -9.53 8.85
N LEU A 134 0.92 -8.48 8.12
CA LEU A 134 0.46 -8.25 6.76
C LEU A 134 1.16 -9.18 5.77
N PRO A 135 0.52 -9.54 4.66
CA PRO A 135 1.17 -10.28 3.60
C PRO A 135 2.27 -9.45 2.93
N PRO A 136 3.27 -10.09 2.33
CA PRO A 136 4.35 -9.38 1.65
C PRO A 136 3.89 -8.55 0.44
N LEU A 137 2.66 -8.78 -0.03
CA LEU A 137 1.99 -8.02 -1.06
C LEU A 137 0.48 -8.01 -0.79
N MET A 138 -0.10 -6.82 -0.77
CA MET A 138 -1.55 -6.60 -0.78
C MET A 138 -1.95 -6.07 -2.15
N GLN A 139 -3.10 -6.51 -2.64
CA GLN A 139 -3.61 -6.11 -3.94
C GLN A 139 -5.08 -5.73 -3.81
N VAL A 140 -5.40 -4.49 -4.20
CA VAL A 140 -6.77 -4.01 -4.34
C VAL A 140 -7.05 -3.82 -5.83
N ARG A 141 -8.05 -4.51 -6.34
CA ARG A 141 -8.44 -4.43 -7.75
C ARG A 141 -9.33 -3.21 -7.99
N GLY A 142 -8.92 -2.37 -8.93
CA GLY A 142 -9.63 -1.13 -9.27
C GLY A 142 -10.68 -1.29 -10.38
N LEU A 143 -10.53 -2.27 -11.25
CA LEU A 143 -11.41 -2.52 -12.41
C LEU A 143 -12.13 -3.88 -12.27
N GLY A 144 -12.78 -4.12 -11.13
CA GLY A 144 -13.69 -5.26 -10.98
C GLY A 144 -15.12 -4.90 -11.39
N GLU A 145 -16.04 -5.87 -11.33
CA GLU A 145 -17.48 -5.62 -11.52
C GLU A 145 -18.04 -4.58 -10.51
N ALA A 146 -17.33 -4.37 -9.39
CA ALA A 146 -17.60 -3.32 -8.40
C ALA A 146 -16.26 -2.80 -7.84
N PRO A 147 -15.58 -1.85 -8.50
CA PRO A 147 -14.38 -1.24 -7.98
C PRO A 147 -14.68 -0.58 -6.63
N ALA A 148 -13.76 -0.69 -5.67
CA ALA A 148 -13.91 -0.04 -4.38
C ALA A 148 -14.09 1.49 -4.60
N PRO A 149 -15.24 2.09 -4.27
CA PRO A 149 -15.51 3.50 -4.57
C PRO A 149 -14.48 4.45 -3.93
N TRP A 150 -13.98 4.10 -2.74
CA TRP A 150 -12.95 4.85 -2.04
C TRP A 150 -11.64 4.93 -2.82
N LEU A 151 -11.27 3.83 -3.51
CA LEU A 151 -10.05 3.78 -4.30
C LEU A 151 -10.13 4.74 -5.49
N ALA A 152 -11.25 4.73 -6.22
CA ALA A 152 -11.47 5.64 -7.34
C ALA A 152 -11.41 7.12 -6.91
N ILE A 153 -12.03 7.46 -5.78
CA ILE A 153 -12.00 8.81 -5.20
C ILE A 153 -10.58 9.19 -4.77
N GLY A 154 -9.90 8.31 -4.04
CA GLY A 154 -8.52 8.51 -3.56
C GLY A 154 -7.54 8.73 -4.72
N LEU A 155 -7.67 7.94 -5.79
CA LEU A 155 -6.86 8.06 -6.99
C LEU A 155 -7.09 9.38 -7.74
N GLN A 156 -8.34 9.83 -7.87
CA GLN A 156 -8.65 11.12 -8.48
C GLN A 156 -8.05 12.27 -7.67
N PHE A 157 -8.14 12.19 -6.35
CA PHE A 157 -7.57 13.20 -5.47
C PHE A 157 -6.05 13.24 -5.57
N LEU A 158 -5.41 12.06 -5.51
CA LEU A 158 -3.96 11.93 -5.66
C LEU A 158 -3.49 12.48 -7.02
N ALA A 159 -4.17 12.12 -8.11
CA ALA A 159 -3.82 12.58 -9.45
C ALA A 159 -3.88 14.12 -9.57
N GLN A 160 -4.87 14.77 -8.94
CA GLN A 160 -4.97 16.23 -8.93
C GLN A 160 -3.85 16.87 -8.10
N GLU A 161 -3.56 16.31 -6.92
CA GLU A 161 -2.57 16.86 -6.00
C GLU A 161 -1.15 16.69 -6.54
N VAL A 162 -0.88 15.61 -7.30
CA VAL A 162 0.40 15.36 -7.97
C VAL A 162 0.67 16.33 -9.14
N VAL A 163 -0.36 16.74 -9.87
CA VAL A 163 -0.20 17.59 -11.09
C VAL A 163 0.01 19.06 -10.75
N VAL A 164 -0.61 19.56 -9.69
CA VAL A 164 -0.56 20.98 -9.32
C VAL A 164 -0.20 21.13 -7.85
N PRO A 165 1.09 21.31 -7.51
CA PRO A 165 1.50 21.54 -6.13
C PRO A 165 0.85 22.82 -5.58
N ARG A 166 0.13 22.68 -4.48
CA ARG A 166 -0.50 23.79 -3.76
C ARG A 166 0.08 23.87 -2.35
N PRO A 167 -0.09 24.99 -1.63
CA PRO A 167 0.27 25.04 -0.21
C PRO A 167 -0.34 23.87 0.57
N ALA A 168 0.41 23.29 1.50
CA ALA A 168 0.05 22.10 2.26
C ALA A 168 -0.01 20.77 1.48
N HIS A 169 0.46 20.74 0.23
CA HIS A 169 0.53 19.56 -0.62
C HIS A 169 1.06 18.30 0.10
N GLN A 170 2.22 18.39 0.75
CA GLN A 170 2.83 17.25 1.44
C GLN A 170 1.93 16.73 2.58
N ALA A 171 1.29 17.61 3.33
CA ALA A 171 0.39 17.21 4.40
C ALA A 171 -0.83 16.47 3.86
N ILE A 172 -1.37 16.92 2.72
CA ILE A 172 -2.50 16.26 2.05
C ILE A 172 -2.08 14.87 1.56
N ILE A 173 -0.93 14.76 0.89
CA ILE A 173 -0.42 13.47 0.39
C ILE A 173 -0.18 12.48 1.52
N ASN A 174 0.41 12.90 2.63
CA ASN A 174 0.58 12.03 3.80
C ASN A 174 -0.77 11.48 4.27
N ARG A 175 -1.78 12.34 4.41
CA ARG A 175 -3.13 11.92 4.85
C ARG A 175 -3.85 11.02 3.84
N LEU A 176 -3.66 11.26 2.55
CA LEU A 176 -4.16 10.35 1.52
C LEU A 176 -3.49 8.97 1.60
N GLY A 177 -2.18 8.95 1.84
CA GLY A 177 -1.44 7.70 2.08
C GLY A 177 -2.01 6.94 3.27
N ASP A 178 -2.25 7.62 4.40
CA ASP A 178 -2.86 7.03 5.61
C ASP A 178 -4.21 6.38 5.26
N ILE A 179 -5.10 7.12 4.60
CA ILE A 179 -6.44 6.62 4.23
C ILE A 179 -6.35 5.41 3.30
N LEU A 180 -5.55 5.49 2.24
CA LEU A 180 -5.40 4.39 1.28
C LEU A 180 -4.85 3.13 1.95
N PHE A 181 -3.91 3.28 2.86
CA PHE A 181 -3.35 2.14 3.57
C PHE A 181 -4.34 1.54 4.57
N MET A 182 -5.06 2.35 5.33
CA MET A 182 -6.10 1.89 6.23
C MET A 182 -7.18 1.09 5.50
N GLU A 183 -7.60 1.55 4.32
CA GLU A 183 -8.57 0.84 3.50
C GLU A 183 -8.00 -0.50 2.98
N CYS A 184 -6.72 -0.52 2.57
CA CYS A 184 -6.06 -1.79 2.19
C CYS A 184 -6.03 -2.79 3.35
N ILE A 185 -5.75 -2.33 4.58
CA ILE A 185 -5.78 -3.20 5.77
C ILE A 185 -7.19 -3.72 6.02
N ARG A 186 -8.21 -2.86 5.91
CA ARG A 186 -9.61 -3.24 6.08
C ARG A 186 -10.01 -4.34 5.10
N GLU A 187 -9.77 -4.14 3.82
CA GLU A 187 -10.01 -5.13 2.76
C GLU A 187 -9.25 -6.45 3.04
N TYR A 188 -8.00 -6.34 3.48
CA TYR A 188 -7.22 -7.52 3.83
C TYR A 188 -7.83 -8.26 5.02
N VAL A 189 -8.14 -7.56 6.13
CA VAL A 189 -8.76 -8.17 7.31
C VAL A 189 -10.07 -8.86 6.93
N GLU A 190 -10.90 -8.26 6.09
CA GLU A 190 -12.13 -8.87 5.61
C GLU A 190 -11.88 -10.15 4.78
N SER A 191 -10.79 -10.20 4.02
CA SER A 191 -10.42 -11.34 3.18
C SER A 191 -9.76 -12.49 3.94
N VAL A 192 -9.16 -12.24 5.12
CA VAL A 192 -8.45 -13.28 5.90
C VAL A 192 -9.43 -14.35 6.38
N PRO A 193 -9.19 -15.65 6.10
CA PRO A 193 -10.05 -16.73 6.60
C PRO A 193 -10.01 -16.81 8.13
N GLU A 194 -11.18 -17.08 8.73
CA GLU A 194 -11.25 -17.39 10.15
C GLU A 194 -10.37 -18.63 10.47
N GLY A 195 -9.66 -18.58 11.59
CA GLY A 195 -8.78 -19.68 12.01
C GLY A 195 -7.46 -19.79 11.26
N SER A 196 -7.09 -18.80 10.43
CA SER A 196 -5.81 -18.79 9.69
C SER A 196 -4.57 -18.67 10.56
N GLY A 197 -4.71 -18.47 11.88
CA GLY A 197 -3.60 -18.23 12.81
C GLY A 197 -3.01 -16.81 12.73
N ASN A 198 -3.49 -15.99 11.82
CA ASN A 198 -3.14 -14.57 11.77
C ASN A 198 -3.97 -13.81 12.81
N TRP A 199 -3.30 -13.07 13.70
CA TRP A 199 -3.99 -12.31 14.75
C TRP A 199 -4.95 -11.24 14.19
N LEU A 200 -4.73 -10.76 12.96
CA LEU A 200 -5.67 -9.87 12.28
C LEU A 200 -7.04 -10.52 12.02
N ALA A 201 -7.08 -11.86 11.88
CA ALA A 201 -8.36 -12.58 11.80
C ALA A 201 -9.15 -12.47 13.11
N ALA A 202 -8.47 -12.33 14.24
CA ALA A 202 -9.12 -12.16 15.55
C ALA A 202 -9.89 -10.82 15.66
N LEU A 203 -9.60 -9.84 14.80
CA LEU A 203 -10.36 -8.60 14.75
C LEU A 203 -11.80 -8.80 14.27
N LYS A 204 -12.08 -9.90 13.55
CA LYS A 204 -13.44 -10.27 13.12
C LYS A 204 -14.26 -10.89 14.28
N ASP A 205 -13.59 -11.55 15.20
CA ASP A 205 -14.24 -12.12 16.38
C ASP A 205 -14.48 -11.02 17.42
N ARG A 206 -15.74 -10.82 17.78
CA ARG A 206 -16.14 -9.74 18.70
C ARG A 206 -15.48 -9.87 20.09
N ALA A 207 -15.31 -11.10 20.59
CA ALA A 207 -14.74 -11.34 21.89
C ALA A 207 -13.24 -11.08 21.87
N LEU A 208 -12.53 -11.67 20.88
CA LEU A 208 -11.09 -11.46 20.71
C LEU A 208 -10.76 -10.01 20.39
N SER A 209 -11.56 -9.36 19.56
CA SER A 209 -11.45 -7.93 19.27
C SER A 209 -11.53 -7.07 20.54
N SER A 210 -12.43 -7.42 21.48
CA SER A 210 -12.54 -6.73 22.77
C SER A 210 -11.29 -6.89 23.63
N ALA A 211 -10.73 -8.10 23.68
CA ALA A 211 -9.48 -8.37 24.39
C ALA A 211 -8.30 -7.61 23.79
N LEU A 212 -8.17 -7.61 22.48
CA LEU A 212 -7.14 -6.83 21.75
C LEU A 212 -7.26 -5.33 22.02
N ALA A 213 -8.48 -4.79 22.04
CA ALA A 213 -8.71 -3.40 22.38
C ALA A 213 -8.25 -3.03 23.80
N CYS A 214 -8.38 -3.96 24.77
CA CYS A 214 -7.86 -3.75 26.12
C CYS A 214 -6.33 -3.68 26.14
N ILE A 215 -5.65 -4.59 25.43
CA ILE A 215 -4.18 -4.58 25.33
C ILE A 215 -3.68 -3.28 24.69
N HIS A 216 -4.31 -2.84 23.61
CA HIS A 216 -3.91 -1.60 22.89
C HIS A 216 -4.16 -0.33 23.71
N ARG A 217 -5.25 -0.27 24.51
CA ARG A 217 -5.50 0.91 25.36
C ARG A 217 -4.53 1.02 26.52
N GLU A 218 -4.11 -0.12 27.07
CA GLU A 218 -3.26 -0.17 28.28
C GLU A 218 -2.05 -1.10 28.03
N PRO A 219 -1.13 -0.74 27.08
CA PRO A 219 -0.03 -1.62 26.67
C PRO A 219 0.99 -1.88 27.80
N HIS A 220 1.04 -0.99 28.81
CA HIS A 220 1.93 -1.15 29.95
C HIS A 220 1.36 -2.04 31.06
N ARG A 221 0.09 -2.41 30.99
CA ARG A 221 -0.56 -3.27 31.96
C ARG A 221 -0.18 -4.73 31.71
N ALA A 222 0.21 -5.42 32.76
CA ALA A 222 0.45 -6.87 32.71
C ALA A 222 -0.89 -7.64 32.70
N TRP A 223 -1.55 -7.66 31.54
CA TRP A 223 -2.80 -8.37 31.34
C TRP A 223 -2.63 -9.88 31.54
N THR A 224 -3.53 -10.50 32.31
CA THR A 224 -3.60 -11.95 32.41
C THR A 224 -4.68 -12.51 31.49
N VAL A 225 -4.53 -13.77 31.08
CA VAL A 225 -5.54 -14.43 30.22
C VAL A 225 -6.94 -14.45 30.87
N PRO A 226 -7.10 -14.71 32.17
CA PRO A 226 -8.42 -14.61 32.83
C PRO A 226 -9.03 -13.21 32.79
N GLU A 227 -8.23 -12.16 32.98
CA GLU A 227 -8.74 -10.78 32.88
C GLU A 227 -9.21 -10.45 31.45
N LEU A 228 -8.42 -10.85 30.45
CA LEU A 228 -8.79 -10.66 29.04
C LEU A 228 -10.05 -11.46 28.67
N ALA A 229 -10.15 -12.69 29.14
CA ALA A 229 -11.34 -13.52 28.95
C ALA A 229 -12.59 -12.88 29.56
N GLN A 230 -12.47 -12.33 30.77
CA GLN A 230 -13.57 -11.58 31.42
C GLN A 230 -13.98 -10.35 30.60
N GLN A 231 -13.01 -9.56 30.08
CA GLN A 231 -13.30 -8.40 29.22
C GLN A 231 -13.94 -8.81 27.88
N ALA A 232 -13.58 -9.96 27.36
CA ALA A 232 -14.13 -10.55 26.14
C ALA A 232 -15.49 -11.26 26.37
N CYS A 233 -16.00 -11.29 27.60
CA CYS A 233 -17.18 -12.05 27.98
C CYS A 233 -17.05 -13.55 27.68
N LEU A 234 -15.85 -14.09 27.76
CA LEU A 234 -15.53 -15.50 27.65
C LEU A 234 -15.36 -16.08 29.05
N SER A 235 -15.96 -17.26 29.30
CA SER A 235 -15.88 -17.99 30.59
C SER A 235 -14.72 -18.97 30.61
#